data_b79d6b1808d0c7829aea8461863f982f
#
_entry.id   b79d6b1808d0c7829aea8461863f982f
#
_cell.length_a   1.000
_cell.length_b   1.000
_cell.length_c   1.000
_cell.angle_alpha   90.00
_cell.angle_beta   90.00
_cell.angle_gamma   90.00
#
_symmetry.space_group_name_H-M   'P 1'
#
loop_
_entity.id
_entity.type
_entity.pdbx_description
1 polymer ?
#
loop_
_entity_poly.entity_id
_entity_poly.type
_entity_poly.pdbx_seq_one_letter_code
_entity_poly.pdbx_strand_id
1 'polypeptide(L)'
;MNLKELNSLVDLFFYKAEKENPNVIFLEWLNPKNKKKYTWGETSTNIKKLAKVLKDNIDPGDRCLLVSENRPEWLVADLAIMLAEGITVPAYTTYIEKDYKYLIEDCEPSVIIVSNNEMHDKLKNIIQEKDFIRKVIAFDELEDVLKKDKYLRFDSIINSELDKNIRIKNENLKRNSPACIIYTSGTSGNPKGVILSHGGILNNLEGAQEILKT
;
A
#
# COMPACT_ATOMS: atom_id res chain seq x y z
N MET A 1 17.87 5.20 17.54
CA MET A 1 17.43 3.96 16.86
C MET A 1 18.49 3.57 15.85
N ASN A 2 18.92 2.32 15.85
CA ASN A 2 19.88 1.86 14.87
C ASN A 2 19.10 1.24 13.66
N LEU A 3 18.95 2.03 12.59
CA LEU A 3 18.23 1.59 11.39
C LEU A 3 18.89 0.37 10.70
N LYS A 4 20.19 0.13 10.96
CA LYS A 4 20.93 -1.01 10.41
C LYS A 4 20.44 -2.37 10.91
N GLU A 5 19.78 -2.38 12.08
CA GLU A 5 19.24 -3.59 12.69
C GLU A 5 17.82 -3.95 12.16
N LEU A 6 17.17 -3.04 11.43
CA LEU A 6 15.85 -3.26 10.87
C LEU A 6 15.94 -3.97 9.50
N ASN A 7 15.09 -4.95 9.30
CA ASN A 7 15.01 -5.68 8.03
C ASN A 7 14.08 -5.01 7.00
N SER A 8 13.08 -4.26 7.46
CA SER A 8 12.04 -3.73 6.59
C SER A 8 11.49 -2.38 7.06
N LEU A 9 10.78 -1.68 6.17
CA LEU A 9 10.00 -0.48 6.52
C LEU A 9 8.87 -0.80 7.48
N VAL A 10 8.35 -2.01 7.44
CA VAL A 10 7.34 -2.51 8.37
C VAL A 10 7.91 -2.59 9.78
N ASP A 11 9.14 -3.11 9.94
CA ASP A 11 9.82 -3.14 11.24
C ASP A 11 10.03 -1.71 11.78
N LEU A 12 10.41 -0.79 10.90
CA LEU A 12 10.57 0.62 11.28
C LEU A 12 9.27 1.21 11.82
N PHE A 13 8.16 0.99 11.10
CA PHE A 13 6.86 1.50 11.53
C PHE A 13 6.45 0.93 12.89
N PHE A 14 6.47 -0.40 13.05
CA PHE A 14 6.02 -1.03 14.30
C PHE A 14 6.96 -0.71 15.46
N TYR A 15 8.27 -0.63 15.25
CA TYR A 15 9.22 -0.18 16.28
C TYR A 15 8.88 1.25 16.77
N LYS A 16 8.49 2.14 15.87
CA LYS A 16 8.04 3.49 16.25
C LYS A 16 6.70 3.45 16.96
N ALA A 17 5.73 2.75 16.41
CA ALA A 17 4.38 2.66 16.95
C ALA A 17 4.33 2.07 18.37
N GLU A 18 5.23 1.15 18.72
CA GLU A 18 5.34 0.57 20.06
C GLU A 18 5.88 1.57 21.11
N LYS A 19 6.60 2.61 20.69
CA LYS A 19 7.16 3.65 21.57
C LYS A 19 6.27 4.86 21.73
N GLU A 20 5.31 5.02 20.85
CA GLU A 20 4.40 6.16 20.84
C GLU A 20 3.13 5.84 21.65
N ASN A 21 2.49 6.88 22.17
CA ASN A 21 1.19 6.72 22.81
C ASN A 21 0.16 6.34 21.72
N PRO A 22 -0.53 5.18 21.83
CA PRO A 22 -1.46 4.70 20.82
C PRO A 22 -2.64 5.63 20.54
N ASN A 23 -2.95 6.54 21.46
CA ASN A 23 -4.07 7.48 21.33
C ASN A 23 -3.68 8.82 20.68
N VAL A 24 -2.40 9.05 20.40
CA VAL A 24 -1.94 10.26 19.71
C VAL A 24 -2.23 10.14 18.20
N ILE A 25 -2.71 11.22 17.61
CA ILE A 25 -2.95 11.30 16.16
C ILE A 25 -1.61 11.16 15.43
N PHE A 26 -1.54 10.21 14.51
CA PHE A 26 -0.40 9.97 13.65
C PHE A 26 -0.64 10.48 12.23
N LEU A 27 -1.83 10.22 11.68
CA LEU A 27 -2.21 10.63 10.32
C LEU A 27 -3.43 11.55 10.38
N GLU A 28 -3.39 12.63 9.65
CA GLU A 28 -4.52 13.55 9.47
C GLU A 28 -4.65 13.95 8.01
N TRP A 29 -5.86 13.78 7.46
CA TRP A 29 -6.16 14.25 6.13
C TRP A 29 -6.71 15.68 6.19
N LEU A 30 -5.95 16.61 5.60
CA LEU A 30 -6.30 18.04 5.56
C LEU A 30 -7.29 18.39 4.44
N ASN A 31 -8.13 17.44 4.03
CA ASN A 31 -9.18 17.69 3.05
C ASN A 31 -10.33 18.46 3.71
N PRO A 32 -10.74 19.65 3.19
CA PRO A 32 -11.80 20.45 3.79
C PRO A 32 -13.16 19.73 3.88
N LYS A 33 -13.42 18.82 2.95
CA LYS A 33 -14.70 18.09 2.85
C LYS A 33 -14.72 16.78 3.63
N ASN A 34 -13.56 16.21 3.94
CA ASN A 34 -13.47 14.90 4.56
C ASN A 34 -12.26 14.83 5.50
N LYS A 35 -12.48 15.18 6.76
CA LYS A 35 -11.43 15.14 7.78
C LYS A 35 -11.35 13.73 8.36
N LYS A 36 -10.36 12.96 7.93
CA LYS A 36 -10.02 11.68 8.55
C LYS A 36 -8.76 11.82 9.38
N LYS A 37 -8.76 11.18 10.55
CA LYS A 37 -7.61 11.11 11.46
C LYS A 37 -7.45 9.68 11.92
N TYR A 38 -6.22 9.23 12.00
CA TYR A 38 -5.87 7.94 12.61
C TYR A 38 -4.80 8.16 13.67
N THR A 39 -5.02 7.57 14.83
CA THR A 39 -4.01 7.48 15.88
C THR A 39 -2.96 6.43 15.52
N TRP A 40 -1.85 6.38 16.27
CA TRP A 40 -0.86 5.32 16.14
C TRP A 40 -1.47 3.92 16.32
N GLY A 41 -2.33 3.76 17.32
CA GLY A 41 -3.02 2.49 17.60
C GLY A 41 -3.98 2.08 16.49
N GLU A 42 -4.80 3.00 15.99
CA GLU A 42 -5.71 2.73 14.87
C GLU A 42 -4.94 2.40 13.60
N THR A 43 -3.88 3.17 13.28
CA THR A 43 -3.05 2.92 12.11
C THR A 43 -2.42 1.52 12.17
N SER A 44 -1.83 1.16 13.32
CA SER A 44 -1.23 -0.17 13.53
C SER A 44 -2.25 -1.30 13.37
N THR A 45 -3.45 -1.10 13.89
CA THR A 45 -4.54 -2.08 13.80
C THR A 45 -5.03 -2.21 12.36
N ASN A 46 -5.25 -1.10 11.65
CA ASN A 46 -5.73 -1.08 10.28
C ASN A 46 -4.73 -1.73 9.31
N ILE A 47 -3.42 -1.47 9.50
CA ILE A 47 -2.36 -2.14 8.73
C ILE A 47 -2.45 -3.65 8.90
N LYS A 48 -2.57 -4.15 10.14
CA LYS A 48 -2.65 -5.60 10.42
C LYS A 48 -3.91 -6.22 9.81
N LYS A 49 -5.07 -5.56 9.94
CA LYS A 49 -6.33 -6.06 9.38
C LYS A 49 -6.27 -6.15 7.86
N LEU A 50 -5.80 -5.10 7.21
CA LEU A 50 -5.66 -5.10 5.76
C LEU A 50 -4.62 -6.12 5.28
N ALA A 51 -3.48 -6.23 5.96
CA ALA A 51 -2.45 -7.20 5.64
C ALA A 51 -2.94 -8.65 5.76
N LYS A 52 -3.82 -8.94 6.73
CA LYS A 52 -4.46 -10.27 6.84
C LYS A 52 -5.29 -10.59 5.60
N VAL A 53 -6.13 -9.66 5.17
CA VAL A 53 -6.94 -9.82 3.95
C VAL A 53 -6.05 -9.96 2.71
N LEU A 54 -4.97 -9.18 2.63
CA LEU A 54 -4.02 -9.29 1.52
C LEU A 54 -3.33 -10.65 1.50
N LYS A 55 -2.85 -11.17 2.63
CA LYS A 55 -2.24 -12.52 2.71
C LYS A 55 -3.14 -13.66 2.23
N ASP A 56 -4.44 -13.49 2.33
CA ASP A 56 -5.40 -14.47 1.82
C ASP A 56 -5.63 -14.33 0.29
N ASN A 57 -5.09 -13.28 -0.35
CA ASN A 57 -5.34 -12.94 -1.75
C ASN A 57 -4.08 -12.73 -2.61
N ILE A 58 -2.89 -12.70 -2.02
CA ILE A 58 -1.61 -12.55 -2.73
C ILE A 58 -0.62 -13.62 -2.28
N ASP A 59 0.31 -13.95 -3.16
CA ASP A 59 1.50 -14.74 -2.83
C ASP A 59 2.67 -13.79 -2.50
N PRO A 60 3.67 -14.23 -1.69
CA PRO A 60 4.87 -13.42 -1.43
C PRO A 60 5.54 -12.95 -2.72
N GLY A 61 5.81 -11.65 -2.83
CA GLY A 61 6.38 -11.03 -4.02
C GLY A 61 5.36 -10.60 -5.09
N ASP A 62 4.07 -10.86 -4.90
CA ASP A 62 3.03 -10.33 -5.78
C ASP A 62 2.99 -8.80 -5.73
N ARG A 63 2.66 -8.20 -6.87
CA ARG A 63 2.50 -6.74 -7.00
C ARG A 63 1.10 -6.35 -6.63
N CYS A 64 0.99 -5.26 -5.88
CA CYS A 64 -0.27 -4.60 -5.56
C CYS A 64 -0.25 -3.18 -6.11
N LEU A 65 -1.10 -2.90 -7.09
CA LEU A 65 -1.23 -1.56 -7.66
C LEU A 65 -2.02 -0.66 -6.71
N LEU A 66 -1.43 0.48 -6.32
CA LEU A 66 -2.04 1.44 -5.42
C LEU A 66 -2.29 2.78 -6.14
N VAL A 67 -3.56 3.08 -6.39
CA VAL A 67 -4.03 4.26 -7.14
C VAL A 67 -4.88 5.13 -6.22
N SER A 68 -4.27 6.12 -5.62
CA SER A 68 -4.92 7.01 -4.68
C SER A 68 -4.16 8.32 -4.52
N GLU A 69 -4.89 9.38 -4.26
CA GLU A 69 -4.36 10.62 -3.75
C GLU A 69 -3.75 10.44 -2.35
N ASN A 70 -2.98 11.44 -1.88
CA ASN A 70 -2.39 11.44 -0.54
C ASN A 70 -3.48 11.55 0.53
N ARG A 71 -3.75 10.42 1.19
CA ARG A 71 -4.73 10.29 2.28
C ARG A 71 -4.24 9.23 3.28
N PRO A 72 -4.75 9.22 4.53
CA PRO A 72 -4.27 8.28 5.57
C PRO A 72 -4.31 6.81 5.16
N GLU A 73 -5.33 6.40 4.41
CA GLU A 73 -5.51 5.03 3.93
C GLU A 73 -4.39 4.61 2.95
N TRP A 74 -3.77 5.56 2.26
CA TRP A 74 -2.67 5.28 1.35
C TRP A 74 -1.47 4.67 2.11
N LEU A 75 -1.06 5.30 3.22
CA LEU A 75 0.04 4.78 4.04
C LEU A 75 -0.32 3.45 4.72
N VAL A 76 -1.57 3.31 5.16
CA VAL A 76 -2.07 2.05 5.72
C VAL A 76 -1.98 0.93 4.68
N ALA A 77 -2.39 1.20 3.43
CA ALA A 77 -2.34 0.23 2.34
C ALA A 77 -0.91 -0.14 1.97
N ASP A 78 -0.02 0.83 1.83
CA ASP A 78 1.39 0.63 1.49
C ASP A 78 2.08 -0.29 2.51
N LEU A 79 1.97 0.03 3.80
CA LEU A 79 2.54 -0.80 4.86
C LEU A 79 1.84 -2.17 5.01
N ALA A 80 0.55 -2.25 4.73
CA ALA A 80 -0.18 -3.51 4.77
C ALA A 80 0.24 -4.46 3.63
N ILE A 81 0.47 -3.93 2.42
CA ILE A 81 1.01 -4.69 1.29
C ILE A 81 2.39 -5.26 1.66
N MET A 82 3.28 -4.42 2.18
CA MET A 82 4.60 -4.86 2.61
C MET A 82 4.54 -5.89 3.76
N LEU A 83 3.63 -5.69 4.74
CA LEU A 83 3.43 -6.66 5.83
C LEU A 83 2.85 -7.99 5.34
N ALA A 84 2.11 -7.97 4.25
CA ALA A 84 1.63 -9.17 3.57
C ALA A 84 2.69 -9.83 2.66
N GLU A 85 3.92 -9.30 2.64
CA GLU A 85 5.03 -9.74 1.78
C GLU A 85 4.80 -9.45 0.28
N GLY A 86 3.87 -8.53 -0.03
CA GLY A 86 3.64 -8.01 -1.37
C GLY A 86 4.57 -6.82 -1.71
N ILE A 87 4.54 -6.42 -2.96
CA ILE A 87 5.32 -5.29 -3.50
C ILE A 87 4.34 -4.19 -3.90
N THR A 88 4.48 -3.00 -3.31
CA THR A 88 3.64 -1.86 -3.67
C THR A 88 4.04 -1.29 -5.03
N VAL A 89 3.06 -1.08 -5.91
CA VAL A 89 3.23 -0.35 -7.17
C VAL A 89 2.36 0.90 -7.11
N PRO A 90 2.87 2.04 -6.60
CA PRO A 90 2.11 3.27 -6.58
C PRO A 90 2.01 3.86 -7.98
N ALA A 91 0.81 4.33 -8.35
CA ALA A 91 0.57 4.97 -9.63
C ALA A 91 -0.04 6.35 -9.46
N TYR A 92 0.30 7.27 -10.38
CA TYR A 92 -0.22 8.63 -10.37
C TYR A 92 -1.72 8.65 -10.69
N THR A 93 -2.47 9.41 -9.90
CA THR A 93 -3.91 9.61 -10.12
C THR A 93 -4.23 10.38 -11.41
N THR A 94 -3.25 11.06 -11.96
CA THR A 94 -3.35 11.82 -13.23
C THR A 94 -3.21 10.95 -14.47
N TYR A 95 -2.85 9.67 -14.33
CA TYR A 95 -2.78 8.74 -15.45
C TYR A 95 -4.15 8.55 -16.09
N ILE A 96 -4.14 8.31 -17.42
CA ILE A 96 -5.31 7.93 -18.20
C ILE A 96 -5.36 6.41 -18.37
N GLU A 97 -6.46 5.86 -18.89
CA GLU A 97 -6.67 4.41 -19.06
C GLU A 97 -5.51 3.72 -19.80
N LYS A 98 -4.97 4.36 -20.86
CA LYS A 98 -3.84 3.81 -21.62
C LYS A 98 -2.57 3.63 -20.77
N ASP A 99 -2.29 4.59 -19.87
CA ASP A 99 -1.10 4.53 -19.01
C ASP A 99 -1.27 3.43 -17.96
N TYR A 100 -2.46 3.30 -17.38
CA TYR A 100 -2.79 2.21 -16.46
C TYR A 100 -2.73 0.85 -17.14
N LYS A 101 -3.21 0.74 -18.38
CA LYS A 101 -3.15 -0.50 -19.14
C LYS A 101 -1.70 -0.96 -19.32
N TYR A 102 -0.83 -0.05 -19.74
CA TYR A 102 0.61 -0.36 -19.84
C TYR A 102 1.20 -0.83 -18.51
N LEU A 103 0.93 -0.09 -17.42
CA LEU A 103 1.44 -0.39 -16.10
C LEU A 103 0.97 -1.77 -15.61
N ILE A 104 -0.31 -2.08 -15.79
CA ILE A 104 -0.92 -3.34 -15.36
C ILE A 104 -0.39 -4.51 -16.20
N GLU A 105 -0.18 -4.32 -17.50
CA GLU A 105 0.39 -5.36 -18.36
C GLU A 105 1.87 -5.63 -18.08
N ASP A 106 2.61 -4.62 -17.61
CA ASP A 106 4.04 -4.76 -17.27
C ASP A 106 4.25 -5.37 -15.87
N CYS A 107 3.48 -4.95 -14.85
CA CYS A 107 3.69 -5.43 -13.48
C CYS A 107 2.75 -6.57 -13.06
N GLU A 108 1.68 -6.87 -13.81
CA GLU A 108 0.70 -7.93 -13.52
C GLU A 108 0.27 -7.98 -12.04
N PRO A 109 -0.42 -6.94 -11.53
CA PRO A 109 -0.76 -6.88 -10.12
C PRO A 109 -1.86 -7.88 -9.75
N SER A 110 -1.65 -8.68 -8.70
CA SER A 110 -2.68 -9.58 -8.17
C SER A 110 -3.81 -8.85 -7.47
N VAL A 111 -3.51 -7.68 -6.88
CA VAL A 111 -4.49 -6.82 -6.21
C VAL A 111 -4.36 -5.38 -6.71
N ILE A 112 -5.50 -4.72 -6.89
CA ILE A 112 -5.58 -3.28 -7.17
C ILE A 112 -6.27 -2.61 -6.00
N ILE A 113 -5.68 -1.51 -5.49
CA ILE A 113 -6.28 -0.68 -4.45
C ILE A 113 -6.57 0.69 -5.05
N VAL A 114 -7.82 1.14 -4.98
CA VAL A 114 -8.27 2.42 -5.52
C VAL A 114 -8.89 3.30 -4.44
N SER A 115 -8.76 4.61 -4.56
CA SER A 115 -9.34 5.53 -3.59
C SER A 115 -10.85 5.70 -3.74
N ASN A 116 -11.35 5.88 -4.96
CA ASN A 116 -12.71 6.33 -5.23
C ASN A 116 -13.20 5.92 -6.63
N ASN A 117 -14.44 6.33 -6.98
CA ASN A 117 -15.04 6.05 -8.28
C ASN A 117 -14.22 6.59 -9.46
N GLU A 118 -13.66 7.80 -9.36
CA GLU A 118 -12.87 8.38 -10.45
C GLU A 118 -11.67 7.50 -10.81
N MET A 119 -10.95 7.00 -9.79
CA MET A 119 -9.80 6.11 -10.01
C MET A 119 -10.27 4.74 -10.51
N HIS A 120 -11.37 4.22 -9.98
CA HIS A 120 -11.93 2.96 -10.44
C HIS A 120 -12.37 3.03 -11.90
N ASP A 121 -13.04 4.10 -12.34
CA ASP A 121 -13.53 4.25 -13.71
C ASP A 121 -12.43 4.20 -14.76
N LYS A 122 -11.23 4.70 -14.42
CA LYS A 122 -10.06 4.60 -15.29
C LYS A 122 -9.50 3.17 -15.43
N LEU A 123 -9.90 2.26 -14.55
CA LEU A 123 -9.34 0.91 -14.43
C LEU A 123 -10.37 -0.19 -14.72
N LYS A 124 -11.67 0.09 -14.61
CA LYS A 124 -12.73 -0.93 -14.61
C LYS A 124 -12.72 -1.87 -15.82
N ASN A 125 -12.44 -1.35 -17.01
CA ASN A 125 -12.36 -2.16 -18.23
C ASN A 125 -11.19 -3.16 -18.13
N ILE A 126 -10.03 -2.68 -17.73
CA ILE A 126 -8.82 -3.49 -17.60
C ILE A 126 -9.00 -4.56 -16.50
N ILE A 127 -9.61 -4.20 -15.37
CA ILE A 127 -9.92 -5.13 -14.27
C ILE A 127 -10.82 -6.29 -14.74
N GLN A 128 -11.72 -6.02 -15.66
CA GLN A 128 -12.61 -7.05 -16.23
C GLN A 128 -11.91 -7.98 -17.21
N GLU A 129 -10.94 -7.46 -17.96
CA GLU A 129 -10.20 -8.19 -18.99
C GLU A 129 -9.09 -9.08 -18.43
N LYS A 130 -8.52 -8.73 -17.25
CA LYS A 130 -7.34 -9.40 -16.73
C LYS A 130 -7.70 -10.35 -15.58
N ASP A 131 -7.52 -11.65 -15.82
CA ASP A 131 -7.84 -12.69 -14.85
C ASP A 131 -6.82 -12.80 -13.70
N PHE A 132 -5.58 -12.33 -13.90
CA PHE A 132 -4.56 -12.30 -12.85
C PHE A 132 -4.90 -11.31 -11.72
N ILE A 133 -5.79 -10.34 -11.95
CA ILE A 133 -6.29 -9.44 -10.91
C ILE A 133 -7.31 -10.21 -10.06
N ARG A 134 -6.89 -10.64 -8.87
CA ARG A 134 -7.69 -11.47 -7.96
C ARG A 134 -8.69 -10.65 -7.16
N LYS A 135 -8.26 -9.47 -6.66
CA LYS A 135 -9.10 -8.58 -5.82
C LYS A 135 -8.90 -7.11 -6.15
N VAL A 136 -9.94 -6.34 -5.88
CA VAL A 136 -9.93 -4.89 -5.88
C VAL A 136 -10.38 -4.41 -4.50
N ILE A 137 -9.60 -3.53 -3.87
CA ILE A 137 -9.94 -2.92 -2.58
C ILE A 137 -10.21 -1.44 -2.82
N ALA A 138 -11.35 -0.93 -2.36
CA ALA A 138 -11.70 0.46 -2.51
C ALA A 138 -11.73 1.17 -1.15
N PHE A 139 -11.15 2.37 -1.07
CA PHE A 139 -11.21 3.18 0.15
C PHE A 139 -12.59 3.79 0.35
N ASP A 140 -13.17 4.31 -0.72
CA ASP A 140 -14.54 4.84 -0.70
C ASP A 140 -15.52 3.83 -1.33
N GLU A 141 -16.80 4.06 -1.16
CA GLU A 141 -17.83 3.24 -1.80
C GLU A 141 -17.79 3.43 -3.32
N LEU A 142 -17.83 2.32 -4.05
CA LEU A 142 -17.86 2.34 -5.51
C LEU A 142 -19.27 2.11 -6.04
N GLU A 143 -19.62 2.84 -7.09
CA GLU A 143 -20.81 2.67 -7.89
C GLU A 143 -20.54 1.70 -9.06
N ASP A 144 -21.57 1.08 -9.59
CA ASP A 144 -21.53 0.25 -10.83
C ASP A 144 -20.44 -0.84 -10.86
N VAL A 145 -20.26 -1.53 -9.74
CA VAL A 145 -19.28 -2.61 -9.64
C VAL A 145 -19.82 -3.89 -10.27
N LEU A 146 -19.16 -4.33 -11.36
CA LEU A 146 -19.36 -5.65 -11.96
C LEU A 146 -18.47 -6.69 -11.22
N LYS A 147 -18.90 -7.96 -11.14
CA LYS A 147 -18.19 -9.03 -10.41
C LYS A 147 -17.95 -8.66 -8.94
N LYS A 148 -19.02 -8.42 -8.20
CA LYS A 148 -18.99 -7.98 -6.79
C LYS A 148 -18.09 -8.83 -5.87
N ASP A 149 -17.88 -10.09 -6.18
CA ASP A 149 -16.99 -11.03 -5.49
C ASP A 149 -15.50 -10.66 -5.55
N LYS A 150 -15.08 -9.91 -6.59
CA LYS A 150 -13.72 -9.36 -6.68
C LYS A 150 -13.47 -8.15 -5.77
N TYR A 151 -14.54 -7.47 -5.30
CA TYR A 151 -14.41 -6.17 -4.65
C TYR A 151 -14.57 -6.27 -3.14
N LEU A 152 -13.69 -5.57 -2.43
CA LEU A 152 -13.72 -5.43 -0.99
C LEU A 152 -13.70 -3.94 -0.63
N ARG A 153 -14.46 -3.56 0.39
CA ARG A 153 -14.44 -2.19 0.94
C ARG A 153 -13.42 -2.12 2.07
N PHE A 154 -12.57 -1.12 2.04
CA PHE A 154 -11.61 -0.85 3.09
C PHE A 154 -12.29 -0.70 4.46
N ASP A 155 -13.38 0.09 4.52
CA ASP A 155 -14.14 0.28 5.76
C ASP A 155 -14.68 -1.04 6.33
N SER A 156 -15.12 -1.97 5.49
CA SER A 156 -15.57 -3.28 5.94
C SER A 156 -14.41 -4.12 6.54
N ILE A 157 -13.22 -3.96 5.99
CA ILE A 157 -12.01 -4.66 6.49
C ILE A 157 -11.61 -4.10 7.86
N ILE A 158 -11.49 -2.79 7.99
CA ILE A 158 -11.01 -2.17 9.23
C ILE A 158 -12.03 -2.24 10.37
N ASN A 159 -13.34 -2.26 10.06
CA ASN A 159 -14.42 -2.40 11.04
C ASN A 159 -14.77 -3.86 11.35
N SER A 160 -14.11 -4.83 10.70
CA SER A 160 -14.34 -6.25 11.01
C SER A 160 -13.91 -6.58 12.45
N GLU A 161 -14.56 -7.59 13.04
CA GLU A 161 -14.22 -8.12 14.37
C GLU A 161 -12.90 -8.93 14.40
N LEU A 162 -12.05 -8.77 13.38
CA LEU A 162 -10.74 -9.40 13.39
C LEU A 162 -10.02 -9.06 14.70
N ASP A 163 -9.51 -10.08 15.36
CA ASP A 163 -8.84 -9.99 16.66
C ASP A 163 -7.85 -8.83 16.68
N LYS A 164 -8.01 -7.93 17.64
CA LYS A 164 -7.10 -6.79 17.86
C LYS A 164 -5.65 -7.24 18.13
N ASN A 165 -5.47 -8.52 18.50
CA ASN A 165 -4.18 -9.15 18.78
C ASN A 165 -3.61 -9.93 17.58
N ILE A 166 -4.08 -9.68 16.34
CA ILE A 166 -3.52 -10.34 15.17
C ILE A 166 -2.01 -10.11 15.14
N ARG A 167 -1.28 -11.21 15.26
CA ARG A 167 0.16 -11.24 15.00
C ARG A 167 0.38 -11.69 13.56
N ILE A 168 0.71 -10.75 12.70
CA ILE A 168 1.17 -11.09 11.36
C ILE A 168 2.68 -11.15 11.42
N LYS A 169 3.22 -12.32 11.14
CA LYS A 169 4.66 -12.50 11.07
C LYS A 169 5.17 -12.00 9.72
N ASN A 170 6.27 -11.29 9.75
CA ASN A 170 7.02 -10.78 8.58
C ASN A 170 8.46 -11.33 8.57
N GLU A 171 8.64 -12.54 9.09
CA GLU A 171 9.96 -13.17 9.28
C GLU A 171 10.73 -13.37 7.96
N ASN A 172 10.03 -13.37 6.83
CA ASN A 172 10.62 -13.53 5.49
C ASN A 172 11.12 -12.21 4.89
N LEU A 173 10.67 -11.04 5.38
CA LEU A 173 11.13 -9.76 4.89
C LEU A 173 12.57 -9.50 5.32
N LYS A 174 13.42 -9.20 4.32
CA LYS A 174 14.84 -8.88 4.52
C LYS A 174 15.16 -7.55 3.85
N ARG A 175 16.28 -6.96 4.21
CA ARG A 175 16.73 -5.69 3.60
C ARG A 175 16.81 -5.74 2.07
N ASN A 176 17.15 -6.87 1.48
CA ASN A 176 17.18 -7.03 0.03
C ASN A 176 15.82 -7.41 -0.61
N SER A 177 14.78 -7.65 0.20
CA SER A 177 13.44 -7.88 -0.33
C SER A 177 12.90 -6.63 -1.02
N PRO A 178 12.26 -6.75 -2.19
CA PRO A 178 11.58 -5.63 -2.83
C PRO A 178 10.51 -5.03 -1.91
N ALA A 179 10.47 -3.70 -1.82
CA ALA A 179 9.45 -2.96 -1.08
C ALA A 179 8.42 -2.35 -2.03
N CYS A 180 8.90 -1.69 -3.08
CA CYS A 180 8.04 -1.08 -4.07
C CYS A 180 8.67 -1.05 -5.47
N ILE A 181 7.81 -0.85 -6.49
CA ILE A 181 8.22 -0.59 -7.88
C ILE A 181 7.72 0.80 -8.25
N ILE A 182 8.64 1.71 -8.55
CA ILE A 182 8.32 3.08 -8.96
C ILE A 182 8.51 3.21 -10.47
N TYR A 183 7.43 3.54 -11.18
CA TYR A 183 7.49 3.79 -12.61
C TYR A 183 7.99 5.21 -12.88
N THR A 184 9.07 5.31 -13.65
CA THR A 184 9.68 6.58 -14.05
C THR A 184 9.65 6.73 -15.57
N SER A 185 9.57 7.97 -16.05
CA SER A 185 9.70 8.28 -17.48
C SER A 185 11.11 7.92 -17.95
N GLY A 186 11.23 6.79 -18.63
CA GLY A 186 12.49 6.36 -19.25
C GLY A 186 12.86 7.28 -20.44
N THR A 187 14.15 7.39 -20.74
CA THR A 187 14.66 8.13 -21.91
C THR A 187 14.21 7.54 -23.25
N SER A 188 13.64 6.33 -23.28
CA SER A 188 13.25 5.57 -24.48
C SER A 188 11.73 5.48 -24.71
N GLY A 189 10.91 6.33 -24.09
CA GLY A 189 9.48 6.49 -24.40
C GLY A 189 8.53 5.83 -23.42
N ASN A 190 8.66 4.54 -23.09
CA ASN A 190 7.78 3.88 -22.12
C ASN A 190 8.34 3.98 -20.69
N PRO A 191 7.48 4.19 -19.68
CA PRO A 191 7.90 4.16 -18.28
C PRO A 191 8.56 2.83 -17.89
N LYS A 192 9.58 2.90 -17.03
CA LYS A 192 10.27 1.70 -16.51
C LYS A 192 10.02 1.57 -15.02
N GLY A 193 9.69 0.37 -14.57
CA GLY A 193 9.54 0.04 -13.16
C GLY A 193 10.91 -0.12 -12.48
N VAL A 194 11.23 0.79 -11.56
CA VAL A 194 12.44 0.73 -10.73
C VAL A 194 12.11 0.03 -9.43
N ILE A 195 12.73 -1.11 -9.18
CA ILE A 195 12.54 -1.88 -7.94
C ILE A 195 13.39 -1.25 -6.84
N LEU A 196 12.75 -0.87 -5.74
CA LEU A 196 13.40 -0.40 -4.53
C LEU A 196 13.26 -1.47 -3.44
N SER A 197 14.38 -1.85 -2.82
CA SER A 197 14.36 -2.75 -1.67
C SER A 197 14.13 -2.02 -0.36
N HIS A 198 13.65 -2.74 0.66
CA HIS A 198 13.53 -2.20 2.02
C HIS A 198 14.84 -1.59 2.52
N GLY A 199 15.96 -2.29 2.32
CA GLY A 199 17.28 -1.82 2.70
C GLY A 199 17.74 -0.57 1.95
N GLY A 200 17.42 -0.46 0.66
CA GLY A 200 17.73 0.75 -0.13
C GLY A 200 17.06 1.99 0.44
N ILE A 201 15.78 1.88 0.81
CA ILE A 201 15.03 2.99 1.42
C ILE A 201 15.53 3.27 2.85
N LEU A 202 15.78 2.24 3.66
CA LEU A 202 16.34 2.39 5.00
C LEU A 202 17.73 3.07 5.00
N ASN A 203 18.60 2.72 4.04
CA ASN A 203 19.90 3.35 3.89
C ASN A 203 19.79 4.85 3.55
N ASN A 204 18.82 5.23 2.72
CA ASN A 204 18.55 6.65 2.46
C ASN A 204 18.09 7.39 3.72
N LEU A 205 17.28 6.75 4.55
CA LEU A 205 16.88 7.30 5.85
C LEU A 205 18.07 7.46 6.80
N GLU A 206 18.98 6.48 6.87
CA GLU A 206 20.21 6.56 7.66
C GLU A 206 21.05 7.77 7.25
N GLY A 207 21.31 7.92 5.94
CA GLY A 207 22.04 9.08 5.41
C GLY A 207 21.35 10.41 5.73
N ALA A 208 20.01 10.47 5.62
CA ALA A 208 19.26 11.67 5.99
C ALA A 208 19.38 12.02 7.48
N GLN A 209 19.33 11.03 8.38
CA GLN A 209 19.52 11.26 9.83
C GLN A 209 20.91 11.78 10.15
N GLU A 210 21.96 11.27 9.50
CA GLU A 210 23.34 11.74 9.69
C GLU A 210 23.50 13.20 9.28
N ILE A 211 22.87 13.61 8.18
CA ILE A 211 22.97 14.99 7.66
C ILE A 211 22.11 15.95 8.47
N LEU A 212 20.89 15.58 8.78
CA LEU A 212 19.90 16.45 9.44
C LEU A 212 20.08 16.49 10.96
N LYS A 213 20.92 15.62 11.54
CA LYS A 213 21.18 15.52 13.00
C LYS A 213 19.88 15.42 13.83
N THR A 214 18.87 14.72 13.33
CA THR A 214 17.57 14.52 13.98
C THR A 214 17.52 13.22 14.78
#